data_92ce81f9b5b238d99998ac143fc98015
#
_entry.id   92ce81f9b5b238d99998ac143fc98015
#
_cell.length_a   1.000
_cell.length_b   1.000
_cell.length_c   1.000
_cell.angle_alpha   90.00
_cell.angle_beta   90.00
_cell.angle_gamma   90.00
#
_symmetry.space_group_name_H-M   'P 1'
#
loop_
_entity.id
_entity.type
_entity.pdbx_description
1 polymer ?
#
loop_
_entity_poly.entity_id
_entity_poly.type
_entity_poly.pdbx_seq_one_letter_code
_entity_poly.pdbx_strand_id
1 'polypeptide(L)'
;PSYTVKVVDKDGKTVNVNKTVKDDKITLTLPSGKTLDDNYYTITVTDNKGKTTAGIDVTLKDKNNSVSGATDANGQLIMPTNTHNSYVVGYEDGAFKPENNMTRAEAAAIFARNIAERKGENISSRKSSFKDVSSKDWFNNYIAYLEKYKVISGYDDKTFKPDEHITRAEFVTMCMRFYALDAKTVAAKKNIFNDVPKSHWASGYIYSAVGMG
;
A
#
# COMPACT_ATOMS: atom_id res chain seq x y z
N PRO A 1 -28.44 -5.78 -15.29
CA PRO A 1 -27.68 -4.81 -16.10
C PRO A 1 -26.61 -5.52 -16.92
N SER A 2 -26.29 -4.97 -18.09
CA SER A 2 -25.20 -5.46 -18.93
C SER A 2 -23.98 -4.57 -18.73
N TYR A 3 -22.83 -5.18 -18.43
CA TYR A 3 -21.57 -4.48 -18.25
C TYR A 3 -20.55 -4.92 -19.29
N THR A 4 -19.76 -3.97 -19.80
CA THR A 4 -18.54 -4.23 -20.55
C THR A 4 -17.38 -4.17 -19.58
N VAL A 5 -16.47 -5.16 -19.68
CA VAL A 5 -15.32 -5.26 -18.77
C VAL A 5 -14.06 -5.38 -19.61
N LYS A 6 -13.08 -4.54 -19.30
CA LYS A 6 -11.72 -4.63 -19.83
C LYS A 6 -10.78 -5.01 -18.69
N VAL A 7 -9.96 -6.01 -18.90
CA VAL A 7 -8.93 -6.45 -17.95
C VAL A 7 -7.56 -6.29 -18.61
N VAL A 8 -6.63 -5.65 -17.93
CA VAL A 8 -5.23 -5.53 -18.38
C VAL A 8 -4.30 -6.04 -17.28
N ASP A 9 -3.23 -6.71 -17.65
CA ASP A 9 -2.19 -7.17 -16.74
C ASP A 9 -1.22 -6.03 -16.36
N LYS A 10 -0.24 -6.33 -15.52
CA LYS A 10 0.77 -5.37 -15.04
C LYS A 10 1.58 -4.69 -16.16
N ASP A 11 1.65 -5.33 -17.32
CA ASP A 11 2.37 -4.82 -18.50
C ASP A 11 1.45 -4.04 -19.44
N GLY A 12 0.19 -3.75 -19.01
CA GLY A 12 -0.82 -3.04 -19.79
C GLY A 12 -1.45 -3.86 -20.92
N LYS A 13 -1.17 -5.17 -20.98
CA LYS A 13 -1.67 -6.07 -22.00
C LYS A 13 -3.09 -6.55 -21.67
N THR A 14 -3.99 -6.50 -22.65
CA THR A 14 -5.37 -6.98 -22.48
C THR A 14 -5.40 -8.49 -22.23
N VAL A 15 -6.18 -8.87 -21.22
CA VAL A 15 -6.41 -10.27 -20.84
C VAL A 15 -7.86 -10.63 -21.14
N ASN A 16 -8.04 -11.67 -21.96
CA ASN A 16 -9.37 -12.21 -22.24
C ASN A 16 -9.85 -13.04 -21.04
N VAL A 17 -10.94 -12.64 -20.44
CA VAL A 17 -11.53 -13.30 -19.27
C VAL A 17 -12.93 -13.82 -19.59
N ASN A 18 -13.33 -14.91 -18.95
CA ASN A 18 -14.72 -15.33 -18.95
C ASN A 18 -15.49 -14.50 -17.91
N LYS A 19 -16.57 -13.85 -18.34
CA LYS A 19 -17.39 -12.96 -17.52
C LYS A 19 -18.74 -13.59 -17.20
N THR A 20 -19.15 -13.55 -15.95
CA THR A 20 -20.49 -13.87 -15.48
C THR A 20 -21.01 -12.69 -14.64
N VAL A 21 -22.26 -12.31 -14.86
CA VAL A 21 -22.95 -11.26 -14.07
C VAL A 21 -24.16 -11.88 -13.40
N LYS A 22 -24.24 -11.74 -12.07
CA LYS A 22 -25.38 -12.18 -11.26
C LYS A 22 -25.60 -11.20 -10.12
N ASP A 23 -26.83 -10.74 -9.91
CA ASP A 23 -27.23 -9.84 -8.82
C ASP A 23 -26.32 -8.60 -8.69
N ASP A 24 -26.02 -7.95 -9.83
CA ASP A 24 -25.12 -6.80 -9.97
C ASP A 24 -23.65 -7.05 -9.56
N LYS A 25 -23.28 -8.32 -9.36
CA LYS A 25 -21.90 -8.74 -9.11
C LYS A 25 -21.30 -9.33 -10.38
N ILE A 26 -20.06 -8.93 -10.67
CA ILE A 26 -19.32 -9.40 -11.83
C ILE A 26 -18.28 -10.42 -11.37
N THR A 27 -18.33 -11.62 -11.91
CA THR A 27 -17.27 -12.61 -11.73
C THR A 27 -16.49 -12.77 -13.04
N LEU A 28 -15.18 -12.58 -12.94
CA LEU A 28 -14.22 -12.71 -14.03
C LEU A 28 -13.33 -13.92 -13.76
N THR A 29 -13.22 -14.81 -14.73
CA THR A 29 -12.33 -15.99 -14.65
C THR A 29 -11.17 -15.81 -15.62
N LEU A 30 -9.95 -15.88 -15.08
CA LEU A 30 -8.73 -15.83 -15.88
C LEU A 30 -8.62 -17.04 -16.81
N PRO A 31 -8.07 -16.88 -18.03
CA PRO A 31 -7.85 -17.98 -18.95
C PRO A 31 -6.81 -18.98 -18.40
N SER A 32 -6.83 -20.19 -18.93
CA SER A 32 -5.84 -21.21 -18.60
C SER A 32 -4.41 -20.68 -18.79
N GLY A 33 -3.54 -20.94 -17.81
CA GLY A 33 -2.14 -20.48 -17.82
C GLY A 33 -1.94 -19.05 -17.28
N LYS A 34 -3.01 -18.34 -16.90
CA LYS A 34 -2.93 -17.09 -16.13
C LYS A 34 -3.35 -17.37 -14.69
N THR A 35 -2.60 -16.83 -13.75
CA THR A 35 -2.87 -16.97 -12.31
C THR A 35 -2.99 -15.60 -11.65
N LEU A 36 -3.58 -15.59 -10.47
CA LEU A 36 -3.58 -14.41 -9.60
C LEU A 36 -2.23 -14.21 -8.90
N ASP A 37 -1.39 -15.25 -8.85
CA ASP A 37 -0.05 -15.16 -8.29
C ASP A 37 0.86 -14.38 -9.24
N ASP A 38 1.73 -13.54 -8.72
CA ASP A 38 2.76 -12.78 -9.43
C ASP A 38 2.31 -11.59 -10.30
N ASN A 39 1.01 -11.29 -10.38
CA ASN A 39 0.52 -10.19 -11.21
C ASN A 39 -0.51 -9.33 -10.47
N TYR A 40 -0.65 -8.06 -10.84
CA TYR A 40 -1.86 -7.30 -10.58
C TYR A 40 -2.62 -7.09 -11.89
N TYR A 41 -3.94 -6.92 -11.78
CA TYR A 41 -4.80 -6.66 -12.92
C TYR A 41 -5.56 -5.37 -12.71
N THR A 42 -5.60 -4.52 -13.72
CA THR A 42 -6.49 -3.36 -13.74
C THR A 42 -7.76 -3.74 -14.49
N ILE A 43 -8.88 -3.60 -13.82
CA ILE A 43 -10.20 -3.91 -14.35
C ILE A 43 -10.95 -2.60 -14.55
N THR A 44 -11.52 -2.39 -15.75
CA THR A 44 -12.39 -1.25 -16.03
C THR A 44 -13.77 -1.77 -16.36
N VAL A 45 -14.78 -1.25 -15.68
CA VAL A 45 -16.20 -1.61 -15.87
C VAL A 45 -16.95 -0.42 -16.44
N THR A 46 -17.69 -0.65 -17.53
CA THR A 46 -18.61 0.32 -18.12
C THR A 46 -20.00 -0.30 -18.26
N ASP A 47 -21.02 0.54 -18.19
CA ASP A 47 -22.38 0.12 -18.49
C ASP A 47 -22.59 -0.11 -20.00
N ASN A 48 -23.80 -0.48 -20.38
CA ASN A 48 -24.17 -0.72 -21.78
C ASN A 48 -24.17 0.53 -22.68
N LYS A 49 -24.00 1.72 -22.08
CA LYS A 49 -23.85 3.01 -22.78
C LYS A 49 -22.39 3.48 -22.84
N GLY A 50 -21.46 2.68 -22.37
CA GLY A 50 -20.04 3.00 -22.31
C GLY A 50 -19.64 3.96 -21.17
N LYS A 51 -20.55 4.25 -20.23
CA LYS A 51 -20.24 5.08 -19.08
C LYS A 51 -19.58 4.25 -17.99
N THR A 52 -18.50 4.77 -17.39
CA THR A 52 -17.84 4.17 -16.23
C THR A 52 -18.77 4.17 -15.01
N THR A 53 -18.70 3.11 -14.21
CA THR A 53 -19.62 2.89 -13.09
C THR A 53 -18.85 2.56 -11.81
N ALA A 54 -19.08 3.37 -10.76
CA ALA A 54 -18.50 3.18 -9.44
C ALA A 54 -19.29 2.15 -8.61
N GLY A 55 -18.64 1.55 -7.61
CA GLY A 55 -19.31 0.70 -6.62
C GLY A 55 -19.79 -0.64 -7.16
N ILE A 56 -19.32 -1.09 -8.32
CA ILE A 56 -19.64 -2.42 -8.85
C ILE A 56 -18.72 -3.45 -8.20
N ASP A 57 -19.32 -4.43 -7.55
CA ASP A 57 -18.61 -5.58 -6.99
C ASP A 57 -18.03 -6.47 -8.10
N VAL A 58 -16.73 -6.65 -8.09
CA VAL A 58 -16.03 -7.50 -9.04
C VAL A 58 -15.22 -8.55 -8.30
N THR A 59 -15.35 -9.80 -8.70
CA THR A 59 -14.49 -10.90 -8.27
C THR A 59 -13.66 -11.36 -9.45
N LEU A 60 -12.34 -11.35 -9.32
CA LEU A 60 -11.41 -11.97 -10.26
C LEU A 60 -10.92 -13.29 -9.67
N LYS A 61 -10.99 -14.38 -10.45
CA LYS A 61 -10.55 -15.71 -10.01
C LYS A 61 -9.72 -16.42 -11.06
N ASP A 62 -8.81 -17.24 -10.59
CA ASP A 62 -8.16 -18.30 -11.34
C ASP A 62 -8.69 -19.68 -10.92
N LYS A 63 -7.96 -20.74 -11.24
CA LYS A 63 -8.32 -22.11 -10.88
C LYS A 63 -8.35 -22.33 -9.36
N ASN A 64 -7.50 -21.66 -8.59
CA ASN A 64 -7.21 -21.94 -7.18
C ASN A 64 -7.63 -20.80 -6.24
N ASN A 65 -7.60 -19.56 -6.70
CA ASN A 65 -7.73 -18.36 -5.89
C ASN A 65 -8.78 -17.39 -6.44
N SER A 66 -9.28 -16.52 -5.58
CA SER A 66 -10.16 -15.42 -5.96
C SER A 66 -9.88 -14.18 -5.13
N VAL A 67 -10.01 -13.00 -5.74
CA VAL A 67 -9.91 -11.69 -5.10
C VAL A 67 -11.12 -10.86 -5.48
N SER A 68 -11.70 -10.13 -4.54
CA SER A 68 -12.87 -9.29 -4.75
C SER A 68 -12.61 -7.85 -4.34
N GLY A 69 -13.27 -6.93 -5.00
CA GLY A 69 -13.26 -5.51 -4.69
C GLY A 69 -14.37 -4.78 -5.44
N ALA A 70 -14.47 -3.47 -5.23
CA ALA A 70 -15.45 -2.62 -5.91
C ALA A 70 -14.76 -1.57 -6.77
N THR A 71 -15.39 -1.19 -7.89
CA THR A 71 -14.86 -0.15 -8.78
C THR A 71 -14.91 1.24 -8.13
N ASP A 72 -13.90 2.06 -8.40
CA ASP A 72 -13.81 3.46 -8.00
C ASP A 72 -14.74 4.38 -8.83
N ALA A 73 -14.66 5.70 -8.60
CA ALA A 73 -15.45 6.70 -9.32
C ALA A 73 -15.22 6.71 -10.85
N ASN A 74 -14.09 6.17 -11.31
CA ASN A 74 -13.74 6.04 -12.72
C ASN A 74 -14.13 4.67 -13.30
N GLY A 75 -14.87 3.85 -12.54
CA GLY A 75 -15.23 2.49 -12.91
C GLY A 75 -14.02 1.55 -12.95
N GLN A 76 -12.93 1.91 -12.25
CA GLN A 76 -11.69 1.13 -12.23
C GLN A 76 -11.52 0.39 -10.90
N LEU A 77 -10.88 -0.76 -11.00
CA LEU A 77 -10.45 -1.55 -9.86
C LEU A 77 -9.08 -2.14 -10.16
N ILE A 78 -8.12 -1.89 -9.27
CA ILE A 78 -6.81 -2.53 -9.31
C ILE A 78 -6.87 -3.72 -8.35
N MET A 79 -6.79 -4.92 -8.90
CA MET A 79 -6.74 -6.15 -8.12
C MET A 79 -5.28 -6.52 -7.87
N PRO A 80 -4.79 -6.37 -6.65
CA PRO A 80 -3.55 -7.02 -6.25
C PRO A 80 -3.79 -8.53 -6.23
N THR A 81 -2.88 -9.29 -6.79
CA THR A 81 -3.10 -10.71 -7.09
C THR A 81 -2.38 -11.66 -6.17
N ASN A 82 -1.62 -11.15 -5.24
CA ASN A 82 -1.02 -11.99 -4.23
C ASN A 82 -1.99 -12.15 -3.07
N THR A 83 -2.06 -13.35 -2.52
CA THR A 83 -2.63 -13.64 -1.20
C THR A 83 -1.76 -12.98 -0.11
N HIS A 84 -1.56 -11.68 -0.23
CA HIS A 84 -0.81 -10.90 0.74
C HIS A 84 -1.68 -10.63 1.96
N ASN A 85 -1.08 -10.70 3.12
CA ASN A 85 -1.67 -10.05 4.29
C ASN A 85 -1.92 -8.59 3.96
N SER A 86 -3.10 -8.09 4.28
CA SER A 86 -3.45 -6.69 4.01
C SER A 86 -2.39 -5.75 4.61
N TYR A 87 -1.75 -4.92 3.78
CA TYR A 87 -0.83 -3.89 4.27
C TYR A 87 -1.56 -2.83 5.07
N VAL A 88 -2.75 -2.47 4.59
CA VAL A 88 -3.66 -1.52 5.23
C VAL A 88 -4.83 -2.28 5.82
N VAL A 89 -5.09 -2.06 7.10
CA VAL A 89 -6.18 -2.69 7.85
C VAL A 89 -7.04 -1.57 8.40
N GLY A 90 -8.36 -1.74 8.35
CA GLY A 90 -9.30 -0.82 8.99
C GLY A 90 -9.29 -0.94 10.52
N TYR A 91 -10.17 -0.19 11.16
CA TYR A 91 -10.34 -0.21 12.61
C TYR A 91 -11.22 -1.39 13.05
N GLU A 92 -11.18 -1.71 14.34
CA GLU A 92 -11.95 -2.83 14.92
C GLU A 92 -13.48 -2.69 14.73
N ASP A 93 -13.96 -1.44 14.57
CA ASP A 93 -15.36 -1.13 14.25
C ASP A 93 -15.74 -1.38 12.79
N GLY A 94 -14.82 -1.93 11.98
CA GLY A 94 -15.00 -2.19 10.55
C GLY A 94 -14.89 -0.94 9.66
N ALA A 95 -14.58 0.23 10.23
CA ALA A 95 -14.40 1.48 9.47
C ALA A 95 -12.98 1.62 8.94
N PHE A 96 -12.82 2.33 7.82
CA PHE A 96 -11.52 2.72 7.28
C PHE A 96 -11.11 4.13 7.72
N LYS A 97 -12.08 5.03 7.92
CA LYS A 97 -11.92 6.43 8.32
C LYS A 97 -11.01 7.23 7.39
N PRO A 98 -11.36 7.35 6.09
CA PRO A 98 -10.46 7.89 5.06
C PRO A 98 -10.05 9.35 5.28
N GLU A 99 -10.84 10.11 6.02
CA GLU A 99 -10.57 11.53 6.31
C GLU A 99 -9.72 11.74 7.59
N ASN A 100 -9.43 10.67 8.32
CA ASN A 100 -8.61 10.80 9.52
C ASN A 100 -7.13 10.94 9.16
N ASN A 101 -6.42 11.74 9.95
CA ASN A 101 -4.96 11.78 9.86
C ASN A 101 -4.37 10.46 10.36
N MET A 102 -3.35 9.99 9.65
CA MET A 102 -2.65 8.77 10.01
C MET A 102 -1.69 9.01 11.20
N THR A 103 -1.69 8.10 12.15
CA THR A 103 -0.69 8.12 13.23
C THR A 103 0.65 7.55 12.77
N ARG A 104 1.71 7.84 13.53
CA ARG A 104 3.04 7.30 13.27
C ARG A 104 3.08 5.77 13.42
N ALA A 105 2.31 5.22 14.37
CA ALA A 105 2.17 3.78 14.55
C ALA A 105 1.47 3.09 13.36
N GLU A 106 0.40 3.70 12.83
CA GLU A 106 -0.31 3.19 11.66
C GLU A 106 0.60 3.17 10.42
N ALA A 107 1.34 4.27 10.19
CA ALA A 107 2.33 4.32 9.12
C ALA A 107 3.40 3.22 9.29
N ALA A 108 3.93 3.05 10.50
CA ALA A 108 4.91 2.01 10.79
C ALA A 108 4.36 0.60 10.51
N ALA A 109 3.11 0.32 10.87
CA ALA A 109 2.50 -0.98 10.60
C ALA A 109 2.40 -1.28 9.09
N ILE A 110 2.06 -0.30 8.27
CA ILE A 110 1.98 -0.44 6.81
C ILE A 110 3.36 -0.80 6.24
N PHE A 111 4.39 -0.03 6.58
CA PHE A 111 5.75 -0.29 6.07
C PHE A 111 6.31 -1.61 6.56
N ALA A 112 6.07 -1.97 7.83
CA ALA A 112 6.56 -3.23 8.39
C ALA A 112 5.95 -4.44 7.68
N ARG A 113 4.64 -4.43 7.45
CA ARG A 113 3.94 -5.51 6.72
C ARG A 113 4.49 -5.66 5.30
N ASN A 114 4.68 -4.53 4.61
CA ASN A 114 5.22 -4.55 3.25
C ASN A 114 6.65 -5.10 3.19
N ILE A 115 7.54 -4.69 4.11
CA ILE A 115 8.91 -5.23 4.15
C ILE A 115 8.92 -6.72 4.47
N ALA A 116 8.12 -7.14 5.45
CA ALA A 116 8.04 -8.54 5.87
C ALA A 116 7.62 -9.44 4.71
N GLU A 117 6.59 -9.03 3.98
CA GLU A 117 6.12 -9.70 2.78
C GLU A 117 7.22 -9.82 1.72
N ARG A 118 7.81 -8.70 1.31
CA ARG A 118 8.88 -8.66 0.28
C ARG A 118 10.09 -9.52 0.63
N LYS A 119 10.35 -9.72 1.94
CA LYS A 119 11.46 -10.52 2.43
C LYS A 119 11.09 -11.95 2.77
N GLY A 120 9.81 -12.32 2.69
CA GLY A 120 9.31 -13.61 3.13
C GLY A 120 9.53 -13.84 4.63
N GLU A 121 9.55 -12.76 5.42
CA GLU A 121 9.78 -12.81 6.87
C GLU A 121 8.47 -12.65 7.65
N ASN A 122 8.38 -13.30 8.80
CA ASN A 122 7.33 -13.03 9.77
C ASN A 122 7.74 -11.89 10.72
N ILE A 123 6.80 -11.01 11.04
CA ILE A 123 6.97 -10.00 12.08
C ILE A 123 6.86 -10.71 13.43
N SER A 124 8.00 -11.15 13.95
CA SER A 124 8.07 -11.86 15.23
C SER A 124 7.96 -10.92 16.41
N SER A 125 7.54 -11.46 17.56
CA SER A 125 7.52 -10.72 18.82
C SER A 125 8.93 -10.24 19.18
N ARG A 126 9.12 -8.93 19.19
CA ARG A 126 10.36 -8.25 19.56
C ARG A 126 9.99 -6.98 20.32
N LYS A 127 10.77 -6.64 21.32
CA LYS A 127 10.58 -5.38 22.05
C LYS A 127 11.26 -4.24 21.29
N SER A 128 10.54 -3.14 21.11
CA SER A 128 11.10 -1.87 20.63
C SER A 128 12.06 -1.26 21.65
N SER A 129 13.04 -0.50 21.19
CA SER A 129 13.98 0.24 22.03
C SER A 129 13.43 1.57 22.53
N PHE A 130 12.31 2.06 22.00
CA PHE A 130 11.70 3.33 22.38
C PHE A 130 11.01 3.26 23.75
N LYS A 131 11.17 4.33 24.54
CA LYS A 131 10.66 4.37 25.92
C LYS A 131 9.14 4.34 26.01
N ASP A 132 8.46 4.94 25.03
CA ASP A 132 7.02 5.11 24.93
C ASP A 132 6.32 4.00 24.13
N VAL A 133 7.05 2.90 23.85
CA VAL A 133 6.51 1.72 23.16
C VAL A 133 6.59 0.53 24.11
N SER A 134 5.42 0.12 24.61
CA SER A 134 5.29 -1.07 25.47
C SER A 134 5.22 -2.34 24.63
N SER A 135 5.76 -3.43 25.15
CA SER A 135 5.63 -4.75 24.51
C SER A 135 4.18 -5.26 24.39
N LYS A 136 3.24 -4.60 25.10
CA LYS A 136 1.80 -4.91 25.03
C LYS A 136 1.07 -4.11 23.97
N ASP A 137 1.69 -3.09 23.41
CA ASP A 137 1.06 -2.25 22.41
C ASP A 137 0.95 -3.00 21.09
N TRP A 138 -0.17 -2.83 20.39
CA TRP A 138 -0.43 -3.51 19.12
C TRP A 138 0.62 -3.19 18.05
N PHE A 139 1.21 -2.00 18.12
CA PHE A 139 2.21 -1.51 17.18
C PHE A 139 3.66 -1.91 17.54
N ASN A 140 3.91 -2.43 18.74
CA ASN A 140 5.28 -2.71 19.21
C ASN A 140 6.09 -3.55 18.23
N ASN A 141 5.52 -4.65 17.76
CA ASN A 141 6.24 -5.58 16.88
C ASN A 141 6.57 -4.94 15.52
N TYR A 142 5.69 -4.09 15.00
CA TYR A 142 5.90 -3.37 13.75
C TYR A 142 7.02 -2.34 13.89
N ILE A 143 6.99 -1.57 14.97
CA ILE A 143 8.02 -0.57 15.27
C ILE A 143 9.38 -1.25 15.46
N ALA A 144 9.47 -2.29 16.30
CA ALA A 144 10.69 -3.04 16.51
C ALA A 144 11.24 -3.71 15.22
N TYR A 145 10.34 -4.11 14.33
CA TYR A 145 10.72 -4.65 13.03
C TYR A 145 11.35 -3.58 12.14
N LEU A 146 10.75 -2.38 12.08
CA LEU A 146 11.30 -1.26 11.30
C LEU A 146 12.60 -0.69 11.88
N GLU A 147 12.80 -0.75 13.20
CA GLU A 147 14.09 -0.43 13.84
C GLU A 147 15.20 -1.35 13.31
N LYS A 148 14.95 -2.68 13.23
CA LYS A 148 15.86 -3.67 12.66
C LYS A 148 16.35 -3.25 11.27
N TYR A 149 15.45 -2.73 10.44
CA TYR A 149 15.74 -2.31 9.07
C TYR A 149 16.14 -0.84 8.93
N LYS A 150 16.21 -0.09 10.03
CA LYS A 150 16.57 1.34 10.04
C LYS A 150 15.65 2.21 9.18
N VAL A 151 14.41 1.77 8.95
CA VAL A 151 13.41 2.53 8.22
C VAL A 151 12.87 3.68 9.07
N ILE A 152 12.81 3.47 10.38
CA ILE A 152 12.43 4.49 11.34
C ILE A 152 13.60 4.85 12.26
N SER A 153 13.56 6.06 12.76
CA SER A 153 14.30 6.54 13.92
C SER A 153 13.33 7.29 14.82
N GLY A 154 13.54 7.20 16.12
CA GLY A 154 12.79 8.03 17.07
C GLY A 154 13.34 9.44 17.18
N TYR A 155 12.93 10.12 18.22
CA TYR A 155 13.39 11.44 18.61
C TYR A 155 14.61 11.34 19.54
N ASP A 156 15.29 12.46 19.76
CA ASP A 156 16.51 12.54 20.57
C ASP A 156 16.28 12.10 22.03
N ASP A 157 15.04 12.24 22.53
CA ASP A 157 14.60 11.80 23.85
C ASP A 157 14.35 10.29 23.96
N LYS A 158 14.63 9.51 22.88
CA LYS A 158 14.39 8.08 22.74
C LYS A 158 12.91 7.70 22.76
N THR A 159 12.03 8.58 22.30
CA THR A 159 10.62 8.28 22.04
C THR A 159 10.36 8.03 20.56
N PHE A 160 9.29 7.32 20.23
CA PHE A 160 8.79 7.15 18.85
C PHE A 160 7.56 8.02 18.60
N LYS A 161 6.79 8.32 19.65
CA LYS A 161 5.52 9.04 19.62
C LYS A 161 4.49 8.37 18.70
N PRO A 162 4.09 7.14 19.01
CA PRO A 162 3.27 6.29 18.14
C PRO A 162 1.91 6.88 17.80
N ASP A 163 1.28 7.58 18.76
CA ASP A 163 -0.07 8.14 18.62
C ASP A 163 -0.09 9.55 18.00
N GLU A 164 1.07 10.19 17.81
CA GLU A 164 1.12 11.48 17.11
C GLU A 164 0.90 11.28 15.60
N HIS A 165 0.29 12.28 14.95
CA HIS A 165 0.11 12.26 13.51
C HIS A 165 1.46 12.38 12.81
N ILE A 166 1.67 11.55 11.80
CA ILE A 166 2.89 11.59 11.01
C ILE A 166 2.90 12.85 10.12
N THR A 167 4.00 13.59 10.14
CA THR A 167 4.19 14.72 9.24
C THR A 167 4.58 14.26 7.83
N ARG A 168 4.37 15.12 6.82
CA ARG A 168 4.80 14.84 5.44
C ARG A 168 6.31 14.56 5.35
N ALA A 169 7.14 15.28 6.09
CA ALA A 169 8.59 15.10 6.12
C ALA A 169 8.98 13.75 6.70
N GLU A 170 8.35 13.32 7.78
CA GLU A 170 8.57 12.01 8.40
C GLU A 170 8.12 10.88 7.50
N PHE A 171 6.94 11.00 6.89
CA PHE A 171 6.41 9.99 5.96
C PHE A 171 7.33 9.83 4.75
N VAL A 172 7.73 10.93 4.10
CA VAL A 172 8.68 10.87 2.96
C VAL A 172 10.01 10.27 3.39
N THR A 173 10.50 10.57 4.59
CA THR A 173 11.72 9.96 5.12
C THR A 173 11.58 8.44 5.26
N MET A 174 10.43 7.97 5.79
CA MET A 174 10.14 6.52 5.87
C MET A 174 10.06 5.89 4.48
N CYS A 175 9.38 6.53 3.53
CA CYS A 175 9.32 6.08 2.12
C CYS A 175 10.71 5.93 1.51
N MET A 176 11.56 6.93 1.68
CA MET A 176 12.92 6.91 1.08
C MET A 176 13.82 5.87 1.72
N ARG A 177 13.75 5.70 3.05
CA ARG A 177 14.49 4.63 3.75
C ARG A 177 13.98 3.25 3.37
N PHE A 178 12.67 3.08 3.24
CA PHE A 178 12.06 1.85 2.73
C PHE A 178 12.52 1.54 1.30
N TYR A 179 12.52 2.53 0.41
CA TYR A 179 13.02 2.39 -0.96
C TYR A 179 14.50 2.01 -1.00
N ALA A 180 15.32 2.62 -0.14
CA ALA A 180 16.77 2.37 -0.06
C ALA A 180 17.14 0.95 0.40
N LEU A 181 16.20 0.15 0.93
CA LEU A 181 16.45 -1.25 1.27
C LEU A 181 16.82 -2.10 0.05
N ASP A 182 16.30 -1.73 -1.14
CA ASP A 182 16.49 -2.49 -2.38
C ASP A 182 17.08 -1.64 -3.52
N ALA A 183 17.31 -0.36 -3.31
CA ALA A 183 17.70 0.56 -4.36
C ALA A 183 19.10 1.16 -4.14
N LYS A 184 19.76 1.44 -5.27
CA LYS A 184 20.95 2.28 -5.30
C LYS A 184 20.56 3.71 -4.90
N THR A 185 21.51 4.44 -4.31
CA THR A 185 21.34 5.85 -3.91
C THR A 185 20.74 6.69 -5.03
N VAL A 186 19.63 7.35 -4.76
CA VAL A 186 19.03 8.32 -5.67
C VAL A 186 19.69 9.68 -5.44
N ALA A 187 20.20 10.30 -6.49
CA ALA A 187 20.77 11.63 -6.39
C ALA A 187 19.67 12.67 -6.08
N ALA A 188 19.90 13.46 -5.02
CA ALA A 188 18.99 14.55 -4.68
C ALA A 188 18.96 15.61 -5.78
N LYS A 189 17.76 16.02 -6.20
CA LYS A 189 17.60 17.18 -7.11
C LYS A 189 17.91 18.50 -6.39
N LYS A 190 18.10 19.56 -7.17
CA LYS A 190 18.25 20.91 -6.64
C LYS A 190 17.00 21.27 -5.81
N ASN A 191 17.23 22.01 -4.72
CA ASN A 191 16.15 22.53 -3.87
C ASN A 191 15.15 23.36 -4.69
N ILE A 192 13.87 22.98 -4.62
CA ILE A 192 12.76 23.62 -5.31
C ILE A 192 11.66 24.11 -4.36
N PHE A 193 11.78 23.81 -3.06
CA PHE A 193 10.78 24.20 -2.06
C PHE A 193 11.30 25.33 -1.17
N ASN A 194 10.51 26.38 -1.01
CA ASN A 194 10.88 27.60 -0.27
C ASN A 194 11.04 27.33 1.24
N ASP A 195 10.28 26.37 1.75
CA ASP A 195 10.16 25.98 3.15
C ASP A 195 11.02 24.77 3.55
N VAL A 196 11.83 24.25 2.63
CA VAL A 196 12.75 23.15 2.89
C VAL A 196 14.19 23.60 2.62
N PRO A 197 14.80 24.40 3.54
CA PRO A 197 16.21 24.79 3.38
C PRO A 197 17.13 23.57 3.50
N LYS A 198 18.34 23.68 2.99
CA LYS A 198 19.35 22.59 3.09
C LYS A 198 19.63 22.14 4.53
N SER A 199 19.43 23.03 5.49
CA SER A 199 19.56 22.74 6.92
C SER A 199 18.38 21.96 7.53
N HIS A 200 17.27 21.83 6.81
CA HIS A 200 16.13 21.04 7.29
C HIS A 200 16.53 19.55 7.37
N TRP A 201 16.25 18.91 8.48
CA TRP A 201 16.68 17.53 8.78
C TRP A 201 16.28 16.51 7.71
N ALA A 202 15.11 16.68 7.06
CA ALA A 202 14.59 15.79 6.03
C ALA A 202 14.97 16.22 4.61
N SER A 203 15.75 17.31 4.42
CA SER A 203 16.00 17.90 3.10
C SER A 203 16.56 16.88 2.11
N GLY A 204 17.53 16.05 2.53
CA GLY A 204 18.12 15.02 1.70
C GLY A 204 17.09 13.99 1.22
N TYR A 205 16.20 13.54 2.09
CA TYR A 205 15.14 12.59 1.74
C TYR A 205 14.10 13.20 0.80
N ILE A 206 13.64 14.44 1.10
CA ILE A 206 12.66 15.15 0.30
C ILE A 206 13.19 15.37 -1.13
N TYR A 207 14.44 15.85 -1.28
CA TYR A 207 15.02 16.09 -2.62
C TYR A 207 15.36 14.80 -3.36
N SER A 208 15.69 13.72 -2.66
CA SER A 208 15.83 12.40 -3.28
C SER A 208 14.49 11.90 -3.79
N ALA A 209 13.41 12.05 -3.03
CA ALA A 209 12.06 11.69 -3.47
C ALA A 209 11.63 12.47 -4.72
N VAL A 210 11.88 13.79 -4.77
CA VAL A 210 11.66 14.61 -5.98
C VAL A 210 12.52 14.12 -7.16
N GLY A 211 13.70 13.59 -6.90
CA GLY A 211 14.60 13.03 -7.92
C GLY A 211 14.06 11.77 -8.60
N MET A 212 13.17 11.06 -7.94
CA MET A 212 12.58 9.82 -8.43
C MET A 212 11.39 10.04 -9.40
N GLY A 213 10.92 11.23 -9.58
CA GLY A 213 9.78 11.59 -10.43
C GLY A 213 8.71 12.27 -9.66
#